data_201663c7bd34152be1ff2f568e363d0d
#
_entry.id   201663c7bd34152be1ff2f568e363d0d
#
_cell.length_a   1.000
_cell.length_b   1.000
_cell.length_c   1.000
_cell.angle_alpha   90.00
_cell.angle_beta   90.00
_cell.angle_gamma   90.00
#
_symmetry.space_group_name_H-M   'P 1'
#
loop_
_entity.id
_entity.type
_entity.pdbx_description
1 polymer ?
#
loop_
_entity_poly.entity_id
_entity_poly.type
_entity_poly.pdbx_seq_one_letter_code
_entity_poly.pdbx_strand_id
1 'polypeptide(L)'
;MNKIIIRPATAADWPALKTTRLAALLDAPTAFGASHASAAAFSDADWQQRAISTPQRTFFLAFDGERAIGLAAQVVAGNGECHLIAMWVRSDYRGLAVAQGLVEAVKRCAVNNGHARLVLDVAPENARAAAFYQKQGFVFLPEWEALESHPHIQVQKMEWLAAALR
;
A
#
# COMPACT_ATOMS: atom_id res chain seq x y z
N MET A 1 14.84 -11.94 18.41
CA MET A 1 14.07 -11.08 17.50
C MET A 1 12.97 -11.91 16.86
N ASN A 2 11.74 -11.47 16.96
CA ASN A 2 10.62 -12.19 16.33
C ASN A 2 10.72 -12.08 14.80
N LYS A 3 10.34 -13.15 14.14
CA LYS A 3 10.25 -13.16 12.68
C LYS A 3 9.06 -12.33 12.23
N ILE A 4 9.28 -11.44 11.28
CA ILE A 4 8.20 -10.67 10.67
C ILE A 4 7.48 -11.55 9.65
N ILE A 5 6.15 -11.63 9.77
CA ILE A 5 5.30 -12.38 8.84
C ILE A 5 4.47 -11.40 8.04
N ILE A 6 4.55 -11.52 6.71
CA ILE A 6 3.75 -10.71 5.79
C ILE A 6 2.76 -11.64 5.12
N ARG A 7 1.47 -11.33 5.25
CA ARG A 7 0.41 -12.16 4.69
C ARG A 7 -0.82 -11.31 4.34
N PRO A 8 -1.70 -11.82 3.47
CA PRO A 8 -2.98 -11.16 3.22
C PRO A 8 -3.80 -11.06 4.51
N ALA A 9 -4.52 -9.96 4.69
CA ALA A 9 -5.49 -9.84 5.75
C ALA A 9 -6.63 -10.85 5.52
N THR A 10 -7.16 -11.35 6.62
CA THR A 10 -8.38 -12.17 6.63
C THR A 10 -9.51 -11.38 7.29
N ALA A 11 -10.74 -11.87 7.20
CA ALA A 11 -11.88 -11.19 7.83
C ALA A 11 -11.64 -10.93 9.32
N ALA A 12 -10.97 -11.87 10.03
CA ALA A 12 -10.66 -11.74 11.46
C ALA A 12 -9.63 -10.64 11.76
N ASP A 13 -8.89 -10.20 10.77
CA ASP A 13 -7.84 -9.17 10.93
C ASP A 13 -8.36 -7.73 10.85
N TRP A 14 -9.66 -7.52 10.70
CA TRP A 14 -10.19 -6.18 10.51
C TRP A 14 -9.82 -5.17 11.61
N PRO A 15 -9.75 -5.57 12.91
CA PRO A 15 -9.28 -4.62 13.93
C PRO A 15 -7.83 -4.21 13.74
N ALA A 16 -6.95 -5.15 13.40
CA ALA A 16 -5.55 -4.87 13.12
C ALA A 16 -5.40 -3.99 11.87
N LEU A 17 -6.16 -4.27 10.82
CA LEU A 17 -6.18 -3.45 9.60
C LEU A 17 -6.60 -2.02 9.92
N LYS A 18 -7.71 -1.85 10.64
CA LYS A 18 -8.21 -0.52 11.05
C LYS A 18 -7.15 0.25 11.84
N THR A 19 -6.61 -0.36 12.89
CA THR A 19 -5.62 0.27 13.76
C THR A 19 -4.38 0.68 12.98
N THR A 20 -3.87 -0.21 12.13
CA THR A 20 -2.65 0.05 11.36
C THR A 20 -2.88 1.12 10.30
N ARG A 21 -4.01 1.08 9.60
CA ARG A 21 -4.34 2.08 8.59
C ARG A 21 -4.50 3.47 9.18
N LEU A 22 -5.21 3.57 10.32
CA LEU A 22 -5.38 4.86 11.00
C LEU A 22 -4.05 5.40 11.52
N ALA A 23 -3.18 4.54 12.04
CA ALA A 23 -1.84 4.94 12.47
C ALA A 23 -1.02 5.50 11.29
N ALA A 24 -1.09 4.85 10.13
CA ALA A 24 -0.39 5.31 8.92
C ALA A 24 -0.86 6.71 8.49
N LEU A 25 -2.17 6.93 8.49
CA LEU A 25 -2.77 8.20 8.06
C LEU A 25 -2.44 9.36 9.04
N LEU A 26 -2.28 9.06 10.33
CA LEU A 26 -1.83 10.06 11.31
C LEU A 26 -0.32 10.34 11.18
N ASP A 27 0.48 9.30 10.97
CA ASP A 27 1.94 9.41 10.89
C ASP A 27 2.40 10.16 9.64
N ALA A 28 1.74 9.92 8.50
CA ALA A 28 2.14 10.46 7.20
C ALA A 28 0.93 10.98 6.41
N PRO A 29 0.24 12.02 6.88
CA PRO A 29 -1.01 12.46 6.28
C PRO A 29 -0.89 12.94 4.83
N THR A 30 0.28 13.38 4.41
CA THR A 30 0.52 13.84 3.02
C THR A 30 1.03 12.75 2.09
N ALA A 31 1.18 11.52 2.58
CA ALA A 31 1.63 10.39 1.77
C ALA A 31 0.47 9.63 1.11
N PHE A 32 -0.76 9.89 1.50
CA PHE A 32 -1.92 9.09 1.09
C PHE A 32 -3.03 9.96 0.50
N GLY A 33 -3.75 9.41 -0.48
CA GLY A 33 -4.93 10.06 -1.05
C GLY A 33 -6.11 10.12 -0.09
N ALA A 34 -6.21 9.16 0.83
CA ALA A 34 -7.22 9.16 1.89
C ALA A 34 -6.78 9.99 3.09
N SER A 35 -7.74 10.51 3.86
CA SER A 35 -7.47 11.23 5.11
C SER A 35 -7.80 10.35 6.32
N HIS A 36 -7.16 10.66 7.46
CA HIS A 36 -7.48 10.00 8.73
C HIS A 36 -8.96 10.19 9.08
N ALA A 37 -9.49 11.41 8.92
CA ALA A 37 -10.87 11.72 9.25
C ALA A 37 -11.86 10.87 8.45
N SER A 38 -11.65 10.73 7.15
CA SER A 38 -12.53 9.92 6.30
C SER A 38 -12.45 8.44 6.65
N ALA A 39 -11.26 7.92 6.92
CA ALA A 39 -11.08 6.51 7.28
C ALA A 39 -11.64 6.21 8.68
N ALA A 40 -11.45 7.13 9.63
CA ALA A 40 -11.98 6.98 10.99
C ALA A 40 -13.51 6.96 11.02
N ALA A 41 -14.16 7.54 10.02
CA ALA A 41 -15.62 7.55 9.89
C ALA A 41 -16.20 6.22 9.38
N PHE A 42 -15.37 5.30 8.87
CA PHE A 42 -15.86 4.00 8.43
C PHE A 42 -16.41 3.19 9.60
N SER A 43 -17.52 2.48 9.35
CA SER A 43 -18.08 1.54 10.32
C SER A 43 -17.22 0.29 10.46
N ASP A 44 -17.46 -0.50 11.51
CA ASP A 44 -16.81 -1.79 11.66
C ASP A 44 -17.12 -2.72 10.47
N ALA A 45 -18.35 -2.66 9.96
CA ALA A 45 -18.74 -3.43 8.77
C ALA A 45 -17.90 -3.04 7.55
N ASP A 46 -17.61 -1.76 7.37
CA ASP A 46 -16.72 -1.28 6.29
C ASP A 46 -15.31 -1.85 6.43
N TRP A 47 -14.77 -1.88 7.64
CA TRP A 47 -13.45 -2.45 7.90
C TRP A 47 -13.43 -3.96 7.69
N GLN A 48 -14.50 -4.65 8.09
CA GLN A 48 -14.64 -6.09 7.86
C GLN A 48 -14.60 -6.40 6.36
N GLN A 49 -15.30 -5.60 5.55
CA GLN A 49 -15.31 -5.78 4.09
C GLN A 49 -13.92 -5.52 3.49
N ARG A 50 -13.19 -4.52 3.98
CA ARG A 50 -11.84 -4.21 3.50
C ARG A 50 -10.84 -5.31 3.82
N ALA A 51 -11.02 -6.01 4.92
CA ALA A 51 -10.13 -7.09 5.33
C ALA A 51 -10.29 -8.35 4.47
N ILE A 52 -11.42 -8.51 3.80
CA ILE A 52 -11.66 -9.65 2.93
C ILE A 52 -10.97 -9.43 1.58
N SER A 53 -10.10 -10.39 1.20
CA SER A 53 -9.43 -10.35 -0.10
C SER A 53 -10.40 -10.64 -1.24
N THR A 54 -10.34 -9.83 -2.29
CA THR A 54 -11.05 -10.05 -3.56
C THR A 54 -10.07 -9.81 -4.70
N PRO A 55 -10.37 -10.21 -5.94
CA PRO A 55 -9.50 -9.88 -7.07
C PRO A 55 -9.29 -8.37 -7.26
N GLN A 56 -10.24 -7.53 -6.79
CA GLN A 56 -10.18 -6.08 -6.94
C GLN A 56 -9.45 -5.40 -5.78
N ARG A 57 -9.29 -6.07 -4.63
CA ARG A 57 -8.62 -5.47 -3.46
C ARG A 57 -8.11 -6.52 -2.50
N THR A 58 -6.83 -6.44 -2.17
CA THR A 58 -6.20 -7.26 -1.14
C THR A 58 -5.29 -6.41 -0.29
N PHE A 59 -5.56 -6.34 1.01
CA PHE A 59 -4.64 -5.74 1.98
C PHE A 59 -3.66 -6.79 2.48
N PHE A 60 -2.40 -6.41 2.57
CA PHE A 60 -1.34 -7.20 3.21
C PHE A 60 -0.96 -6.54 4.53
N LEU A 61 -0.77 -7.35 5.56
CA LEU A 61 -0.30 -6.90 6.86
C LEU A 61 1.04 -7.56 7.17
N ALA A 62 1.92 -6.79 7.79
CA ALA A 62 3.17 -7.29 8.34
C ALA A 62 3.01 -7.39 9.85
N PHE A 63 3.31 -8.56 10.41
CA PHE A 63 3.14 -8.85 11.83
C PHE A 63 4.48 -9.15 12.50
N ASP A 64 4.69 -8.56 13.66
CA ASP A 64 5.68 -8.97 14.64
C ASP A 64 4.91 -9.66 15.77
N GLY A 65 4.90 -11.00 15.76
CA GLY A 65 4.00 -11.75 16.63
C GLY A 65 2.55 -11.43 16.28
N GLU A 66 1.80 -10.94 17.25
CA GLU A 66 0.39 -10.54 17.06
C GLU A 66 0.22 -9.06 16.69
N ARG A 67 1.31 -8.30 16.72
CA ARG A 67 1.25 -6.85 16.46
C ARG A 67 1.43 -6.57 14.97
N ALA A 68 0.45 -5.90 14.37
CA ALA A 68 0.58 -5.41 13.01
C ALA A 68 1.49 -4.17 12.99
N ILE A 69 2.54 -4.22 12.18
CA ILE A 69 3.58 -3.18 12.14
C ILE A 69 3.74 -2.53 10.77
N GLY A 70 2.97 -2.95 9.80
CA GLY A 70 2.99 -2.37 8.47
C GLY A 70 1.88 -2.91 7.59
N LEU A 71 1.62 -2.24 6.49
CA LEU A 71 0.60 -2.66 5.53
C LEU A 71 0.94 -2.18 4.13
N ALA A 72 0.31 -2.81 3.15
CA ALA A 72 0.24 -2.36 1.76
C ALA A 72 -0.99 -3.01 1.13
N ALA A 73 -1.46 -2.50 0.00
CA ALA A 73 -2.62 -3.08 -0.66
C ALA A 73 -2.45 -3.08 -2.17
N GLN A 74 -3.03 -4.12 -2.79
CA GLN A 74 -3.29 -4.18 -4.22
C GLN A 74 -4.76 -3.80 -4.43
N VAL A 75 -5.00 -2.82 -5.29
CA VAL A 75 -6.35 -2.38 -5.65
C VAL A 75 -6.45 -2.23 -7.17
N VAL A 76 -7.51 -2.75 -7.75
CA VAL A 76 -7.79 -2.57 -9.18
C VAL A 76 -8.80 -1.43 -9.33
N ALA A 77 -8.42 -0.38 -10.04
CA ALA A 77 -9.27 0.76 -10.32
C ALA A 77 -10.34 0.42 -11.36
N GLY A 78 -11.36 1.29 -11.47
CA GLY A 78 -12.45 1.09 -12.42
C GLY A 78 -12.02 0.98 -13.88
N ASN A 79 -10.86 1.54 -14.25
CA ASN A 79 -10.27 1.43 -15.59
C ASN A 79 -9.43 0.14 -15.78
N GLY A 80 -9.41 -0.76 -14.80
CA GLY A 80 -8.64 -1.99 -14.84
C GLY A 80 -7.17 -1.86 -14.41
N GLU A 81 -6.72 -0.66 -14.08
CA GLU A 81 -5.33 -0.41 -13.67
C GLU A 81 -5.09 -0.94 -12.25
N CYS A 82 -4.02 -1.73 -12.08
CA CYS A 82 -3.66 -2.32 -10.79
C CYS A 82 -2.72 -1.40 -10.04
N HIS A 83 -3.09 -1.02 -8.82
CA HIS A 83 -2.38 -0.05 -7.99
C HIS A 83 -1.81 -0.68 -6.73
N LEU A 84 -0.61 -0.24 -6.36
CA LEU A 84 -0.06 -0.39 -5.01
C LEU A 84 -0.46 0.86 -4.23
N ILE A 85 -1.18 0.67 -3.14
CA ILE A 85 -1.59 1.77 -2.25
C ILE A 85 -1.30 1.43 -0.80
N ALA A 86 -1.50 2.39 0.09
CA ALA A 86 -1.49 2.22 1.54
C ALA A 86 -0.16 1.71 2.11
N MET A 87 0.94 1.87 1.40
CA MET A 87 2.26 1.40 1.83
C MET A 87 2.76 2.18 3.05
N TRP A 88 2.96 1.48 4.17
CA TRP A 88 3.44 2.10 5.40
C TRP A 88 4.04 1.04 6.34
N VAL A 89 5.09 1.42 7.05
CA VAL A 89 5.74 0.61 8.08
C VAL A 89 5.97 1.49 9.31
N ARG A 90 5.70 0.96 10.49
CA ARG A 90 5.97 1.68 11.74
C ARG A 90 7.44 2.11 11.80
N SER A 91 7.68 3.29 12.38
CA SER A 91 9.01 3.91 12.36
C SER A 91 10.11 3.02 12.98
N ASP A 92 9.80 2.28 14.04
CA ASP A 92 10.73 1.39 14.73
C ASP A 92 11.04 0.10 13.95
N TYR A 93 10.34 -0.16 12.86
CA TYR A 93 10.57 -1.32 11.97
C TYR A 93 11.13 -0.92 10.61
N ARG A 94 11.37 0.35 10.36
CA ARG A 94 11.95 0.82 9.09
C ARG A 94 13.42 0.38 9.00
N GLY A 95 13.88 0.07 7.79
CA GLY A 95 15.24 -0.41 7.55
C GLY A 95 15.44 -1.89 7.79
N LEU A 96 14.39 -2.65 8.13
CA LEU A 96 14.45 -4.09 8.38
C LEU A 96 13.87 -4.92 7.22
N ALA A 97 13.86 -4.37 6.02
CA ALA A 97 13.33 -5.02 4.80
C ALA A 97 11.83 -5.31 4.84
N VAL A 98 11.08 -4.79 5.81
CA VAL A 98 9.62 -4.99 5.90
C VAL A 98 8.92 -4.33 4.72
N ALA A 99 9.29 -3.10 4.39
CA ALA A 99 8.72 -2.37 3.25
C ALA A 99 8.94 -3.12 1.93
N GLN A 100 10.16 -3.63 1.72
CA GLN A 100 10.48 -4.44 0.54
C GLN A 100 9.61 -5.69 0.47
N GLY A 101 9.44 -6.38 1.60
CA GLY A 101 8.59 -7.58 1.69
C GLY A 101 7.13 -7.29 1.36
N LEU A 102 6.60 -6.16 1.80
CA LEU A 102 5.24 -5.73 1.47
C LEU A 102 5.08 -5.45 -0.02
N VAL A 103 6.02 -4.74 -0.63
CA VAL A 103 6.00 -4.48 -2.08
C VAL A 103 6.07 -5.79 -2.86
N GLU A 104 6.94 -6.72 -2.47
CA GLU A 104 7.05 -8.04 -3.11
C GLU A 104 5.73 -8.83 -3.02
N ALA A 105 5.04 -8.76 -1.88
CA ALA A 105 3.74 -9.41 -1.70
C ALA A 105 2.69 -8.85 -2.66
N VAL A 106 2.65 -7.52 -2.81
CA VAL A 106 1.71 -6.85 -3.73
C VAL A 106 2.05 -7.18 -5.18
N LYS A 107 3.34 -7.20 -5.54
CA LYS A 107 3.77 -7.61 -6.90
C LYS A 107 3.30 -9.02 -7.24
N ARG A 108 3.51 -9.97 -6.33
CA ARG A 108 3.06 -11.37 -6.53
C ARG A 108 1.54 -11.45 -6.65
N CYS A 109 0.82 -10.71 -5.83
CA CYS A 109 -0.63 -10.65 -5.90
C CYS A 109 -1.10 -10.13 -7.26
N ALA A 110 -0.50 -9.06 -7.75
CA ALA A 110 -0.82 -8.50 -9.07
C ALA A 110 -0.59 -9.51 -10.19
N VAL A 111 0.57 -10.17 -10.19
CA VAL A 111 0.89 -11.20 -11.20
C VAL A 111 -0.07 -12.38 -11.11
N ASN A 112 -0.37 -12.86 -9.90
CA ASN A 112 -1.28 -13.98 -9.69
C ASN A 112 -2.71 -13.65 -10.15
N ASN A 113 -3.09 -12.37 -10.11
CA ASN A 113 -4.39 -11.90 -10.60
C ASN A 113 -4.36 -11.53 -12.09
N GLY A 114 -3.28 -11.83 -12.80
CA GLY A 114 -3.18 -11.62 -14.25
C GLY A 114 -2.74 -10.23 -14.68
N HIS A 115 -2.22 -9.41 -13.77
CA HIS A 115 -1.77 -8.05 -14.10
C HIS A 115 -0.30 -8.07 -14.50
N ALA A 116 -0.01 -7.53 -15.69
CA ALA A 116 1.37 -7.38 -16.18
C ALA A 116 2.03 -6.10 -15.67
N ARG A 117 1.25 -5.21 -15.06
CA ARG A 117 1.66 -3.85 -14.71
C ARG A 117 1.11 -3.50 -13.33
N LEU A 118 1.96 -2.89 -12.51
CA LEU A 118 1.59 -2.36 -11.20
C LEU A 118 2.01 -0.89 -11.15
N VAL A 119 1.10 -0.02 -10.77
CA VAL A 119 1.38 1.43 -10.68
C VAL A 119 1.19 1.94 -9.26
N LEU A 120 1.80 3.05 -8.98
CA LEU A 120 1.60 3.81 -7.74
C LEU A 120 1.76 5.30 -8.05
N ASP A 121 1.30 6.12 -7.13
CA ASP A 121 1.48 7.56 -7.20
C ASP A 121 2.29 8.01 -5.99
N VAL A 122 3.29 8.87 -6.23
CA VAL A 122 4.15 9.40 -5.19
C VAL A 122 4.52 10.85 -5.51
N ALA A 123 4.58 11.70 -4.48
CA ALA A 123 5.11 13.05 -4.67
C ALA A 123 6.63 12.96 -4.86
N PRO A 124 7.18 13.48 -5.98
CA PRO A 124 8.63 13.43 -6.20
C PRO A 124 9.42 14.18 -5.13
N GLU A 125 8.79 15.15 -4.47
CA GLU A 125 9.37 15.85 -3.32
C GLU A 125 9.66 14.92 -2.15
N ASN A 126 8.93 13.81 -2.05
CA ASN A 126 9.23 12.74 -1.11
C ASN A 126 10.35 11.86 -1.71
N ALA A 127 11.56 12.41 -1.72
CA ALA A 127 12.71 11.81 -2.37
C ALA A 127 13.05 10.42 -1.80
N ARG A 128 12.80 10.22 -0.50
CA ARG A 128 13.07 8.94 0.16
C ARG A 128 12.14 7.84 -0.36
N ALA A 129 10.84 8.14 -0.46
CA ALA A 129 9.87 7.18 -1.01
C ALA A 129 10.16 6.90 -2.48
N ALA A 130 10.41 7.94 -3.27
CA ALA A 130 10.73 7.79 -4.69
C ALA A 130 11.96 6.89 -4.90
N ALA A 131 13.03 7.13 -4.13
CA ALA A 131 14.25 6.31 -4.20
C ALA A 131 13.98 4.86 -3.79
N PHE A 132 13.16 4.66 -2.77
CA PHE A 132 12.76 3.31 -2.34
C PHE A 132 12.05 2.57 -3.48
N TYR A 133 11.04 3.18 -4.10
CA TYR A 133 10.31 2.54 -5.19
C TYR A 133 11.17 2.30 -6.42
N GLN A 134 12.09 3.22 -6.73
CA GLN A 134 13.04 3.01 -7.82
C GLN A 134 13.91 1.77 -7.58
N LYS A 135 14.35 1.54 -6.35
CA LYS A 135 15.08 0.33 -5.98
C LYS A 135 14.24 -0.93 -6.13
N GLN A 136 12.92 -0.81 -6.00
CA GLN A 136 12.00 -1.93 -6.20
C GLN A 136 11.64 -2.15 -7.68
N GLY A 137 12.23 -1.38 -8.59
CA GLY A 137 12.04 -1.54 -10.03
C GLY A 137 10.96 -0.67 -10.64
N PHE A 138 10.41 0.27 -9.88
CA PHE A 138 9.45 1.24 -10.42
C PHE A 138 10.19 2.37 -11.13
N VAL A 139 9.59 2.85 -12.22
CA VAL A 139 10.09 4.01 -12.95
C VAL A 139 9.01 5.08 -13.06
N PHE A 140 9.41 6.36 -13.03
CA PHE A 140 8.47 7.46 -13.20
C PHE A 140 7.94 7.53 -14.62
N LEU A 141 6.64 7.81 -14.74
CA LEU A 141 5.97 8.13 -15.99
C LEU A 141 5.62 9.62 -16.00
N PRO A 142 5.46 10.25 -17.20
CA PRO A 142 5.07 11.65 -17.29
C PRO A 142 3.57 11.84 -17.08
N GLU A 143 3.03 11.33 -15.98
CA GLU A 143 1.61 11.39 -15.62
C GLU A 143 1.49 11.91 -14.19
N TRP A 144 0.80 13.03 -14.06
CA TRP A 144 0.69 13.79 -12.82
C TRP A 144 -0.76 14.00 -12.44
N GLU A 145 -1.05 14.06 -11.15
CA GLU A 145 -2.36 14.44 -10.64
C GLU A 145 -2.23 15.07 -9.25
N ALA A 146 -3.29 15.74 -8.81
CA ALA A 146 -3.35 16.29 -7.46
C ALA A 146 -3.58 15.16 -6.46
N LEU A 147 -2.90 15.22 -5.31
CA LEU A 147 -3.16 14.29 -4.21
C LEU A 147 -4.55 14.60 -3.64
N GLU A 148 -5.42 13.61 -3.59
CA GLU A 148 -6.83 13.80 -3.22
C GLU A 148 -6.99 14.43 -1.83
N SER A 149 -6.21 13.97 -0.84
CA SER A 149 -6.26 14.49 0.54
C SER A 149 -5.68 15.90 0.67
N HIS A 150 -4.75 16.28 -0.20
CA HIS A 150 -4.04 17.56 -0.18
C HIS A 150 -3.83 18.04 -1.61
N PRO A 151 -4.87 18.65 -2.24
CA PRO A 151 -4.84 18.95 -3.69
C PRO A 151 -3.72 19.89 -4.15
N HIS A 152 -3.07 20.60 -3.24
CA HIS A 152 -1.92 21.44 -3.56
C HIS A 152 -0.63 20.63 -3.80
N ILE A 153 -0.64 19.34 -3.45
CA ILE A 153 0.51 18.44 -3.67
C ILE A 153 0.27 17.70 -4.98
N GLN A 154 1.26 17.73 -5.88
CA GLN A 154 1.22 16.94 -7.10
C GLN A 154 1.90 15.61 -6.89
N VAL A 155 1.26 14.54 -7.33
CA VAL A 155 1.85 13.20 -7.33
C VAL A 155 2.12 12.77 -8.76
N GLN A 156 3.18 11.98 -8.93
CA GLN A 156 3.58 11.46 -10.22
C GLN A 156 3.47 9.94 -10.20
N LYS A 157 2.97 9.39 -11.28
CA LYS A 157 2.82 7.93 -11.43
C LYS A 157 4.17 7.26 -11.60
N MET A 158 4.32 6.12 -10.96
CA MET A 158 5.42 5.18 -11.18
C MET A 158 4.86 3.85 -11.65
N GLU A 159 5.63 3.12 -12.43
CA GLU A 159 5.23 1.86 -13.03
C GLU A 159 6.26 0.77 -12.80
N TRP A 160 5.78 -0.43 -12.50
CA TRP A 160 6.57 -1.66 -12.51
C TRP A 160 5.94 -2.64 -13.50
N LEU A 161 6.77 -3.25 -14.34
CA LEU A 161 6.34 -4.26 -15.33
C LEU A 161 6.81 -5.64 -14.89
N ALA A 162 5.90 -6.61 -14.91
CA ALA A 162 6.20 -7.98 -14.50
C ALA A 162 7.10 -8.66 -15.52
N ALA A 163 8.33 -8.98 -15.14
CA ALA A 163 9.31 -9.63 -16.04
C ALA A 163 8.86 -11.03 -16.45
N ALA A 164 8.15 -11.74 -15.58
CA ALA A 164 7.68 -13.09 -15.84
C ALA A 164 6.63 -13.17 -16.95
N LEU A 165 6.05 -12.04 -17.36
CA LEU A 165 5.02 -11.98 -18.40
C LEU A 165 5.55 -11.44 -19.73
N ARG A 166 6.86 -11.30 -19.85
CA ARG A 166 7.52 -10.89 -21.09
C ARG A 166 7.57 -12.05 -22.08
#